data_59685da3398f9a5defef2b85d9c2f427
#
_entry.id   59685da3398f9a5defef2b85d9c2f427
#
_cell.length_a   1.000
_cell.length_b   1.000
_cell.length_c   1.000
_cell.angle_alpha   90.00
_cell.angle_beta   90.00
_cell.angle_gamma   90.00
#
_symmetry.space_group_name_H-M   'P 1'
#
loop_
_entity.id
_entity.type
_entity.pdbx_description
1 polymer ?
#
loop_
_entity_poly.entity_id
_entity_poly.type
_entity_poly.pdbx_seq_one_letter_code
_entity_poly.pdbx_strand_id
1 'polypeptide(L)'
;MNKLKEGGILNMLKIGVIGIGNGGSQVAKLAKEKLNVTALAINSSEDDLKTVYENINTLQIGNGAGTGKNRQLSKEFFKSSYDKVINSKDVEELIKGLDVIYVVTTTGGGTGGGTSPLFTALMIDKFKKANVDTKIVLMTIMPTIKEGNSAQDNTQLFYRELFNTMPDLTYMVYDNNKFVNDYGPAALLNEVNLDIVDDIAILSGAYQFTTQYDSIDKQESIILNSTPGRLAVLKLYDIKEKDLDNLTLDDLLLSGMDKCSLADLQRDRDIVSRGVISNLNESLTKKFNFNMPKITEVLGEPIESFQHVYVNTEAGEPNNLFVILGGLSAPNDRLQKTLERAAEIREMHEAKSKKPNIFDDHDISGSNSLRQKALKPDTFEDGNTSDDDIFSRFGV
;
A
#
# COMPACT_ATOMS: atom_id res chain seq x y z
N MET A 1 0.95 15.72 -14.24
CA MET A 1 -0.48 15.34 -14.15
C MET A 1 -1.30 16.29 -15.02
N ASN A 2 -1.77 15.83 -16.19
CA ASN A 2 -2.70 16.59 -17.00
C ASN A 2 -4.00 16.76 -16.21
N LYS A 3 -4.63 17.96 -16.30
CA LYS A 3 -5.94 18.22 -15.70
C LYS A 3 -6.90 17.11 -16.14
N LEU A 4 -7.46 16.37 -15.19
CA LEU A 4 -8.59 15.48 -15.42
C LEU A 4 -9.68 16.33 -16.10
N LYS A 5 -10.09 15.97 -17.32
CA LYS A 5 -11.12 16.71 -18.05
C LYS A 5 -12.44 16.59 -17.29
N GLU A 6 -13.15 17.69 -17.09
CA GLU A 6 -14.49 17.76 -16.46
C GLU A 6 -15.60 17.15 -17.35
N GLY A 7 -15.32 16.18 -18.17
CA GLY A 7 -16.28 15.59 -19.10
C GLY A 7 -16.25 14.07 -19.07
N GLY A 8 -17.22 13.47 -18.42
CA GLY A 8 -17.56 12.08 -18.69
C GLY A 8 -16.72 11.01 -17.98
N ILE A 9 -16.31 11.23 -16.71
CA ILE A 9 -15.75 10.14 -15.88
C ILE A 9 -16.91 9.25 -15.45
N LEU A 10 -16.91 8.01 -15.94
CA LEU A 10 -17.88 6.99 -15.54
C LEU A 10 -17.51 6.43 -14.16
N ASN A 11 -18.52 6.33 -13.29
CA ASN A 11 -18.52 5.46 -12.11
C ASN A 11 -17.29 5.51 -11.19
N MET A 12 -16.70 6.69 -10.95
CA MET A 12 -15.65 6.82 -9.92
C MET A 12 -16.14 6.27 -8.58
N LEU A 13 -15.32 5.43 -7.96
CA LEU A 13 -15.53 4.99 -6.61
C LEU A 13 -15.47 6.18 -5.65
N LYS A 14 -16.33 6.18 -4.64
CA LYS A 14 -16.22 7.09 -3.50
C LYS A 14 -15.14 6.54 -2.59
N ILE A 15 -14.01 7.22 -2.51
CA ILE A 15 -12.85 6.74 -1.79
C ILE A 15 -12.43 7.65 -0.65
N GLY A 16 -11.78 7.07 0.35
CA GLY A 16 -11.08 7.77 1.42
C GLY A 16 -9.64 7.27 1.55
N VAL A 17 -8.75 8.15 2.03
CA VAL A 17 -7.36 7.80 2.29
C VAL A 17 -7.03 8.05 3.76
N ILE A 18 -6.59 7.03 4.47
CA ILE A 18 -6.18 7.12 5.88
C ILE A 18 -4.68 6.87 5.96
N GLY A 19 -3.92 7.90 6.28
CA GLY A 19 -2.48 7.79 6.48
C GLY A 19 -2.12 7.53 7.94
N ILE A 20 -1.34 6.48 8.22
CA ILE A 20 -0.91 6.12 9.57
C ILE A 20 0.60 6.24 9.70
N GLY A 21 1.06 7.05 10.67
CA GLY A 21 2.45 7.47 10.81
C GLY A 21 2.84 8.55 9.80
N ASN A 22 4.06 9.08 9.89
CA ASN A 22 4.47 10.23 9.09
C ASN A 22 4.38 9.96 7.58
N GLY A 23 4.97 8.89 7.07
CA GLY A 23 4.95 8.60 5.63
C GLY A 23 3.53 8.42 5.08
N GLY A 24 2.66 7.67 5.81
CA GLY A 24 1.25 7.53 5.44
C GLY A 24 0.49 8.86 5.45
N SER A 25 0.75 9.72 6.45
CA SER A 25 0.13 11.04 6.56
C SER A 25 0.47 11.96 5.37
N GLN A 26 1.71 11.91 4.89
CA GLN A 26 2.13 12.70 3.71
C GLN A 26 1.44 12.20 2.43
N VAL A 27 1.25 10.90 2.27
CA VAL A 27 0.49 10.34 1.14
C VAL A 27 -0.99 10.74 1.22
N ALA A 28 -1.62 10.67 2.40
CA ALA A 28 -3.01 11.07 2.59
C ALA A 28 -3.23 12.57 2.26
N LYS A 29 -2.30 13.44 2.70
CA LYS A 29 -2.28 14.85 2.32
C LYS A 29 -2.19 15.03 0.81
N LEU A 30 -1.24 14.36 0.16
CA LEU A 30 -1.03 14.46 -1.28
C LEU A 30 -2.24 13.95 -2.07
N ALA A 31 -2.89 12.87 -1.61
CA ALA A 31 -4.12 12.36 -2.20
C ALA A 31 -5.26 13.38 -2.11
N LYS A 32 -5.42 14.06 -0.95
CA LYS A 32 -6.38 15.15 -0.80
C LYS A 32 -6.12 16.29 -1.78
N GLU A 33 -4.86 16.70 -1.92
CA GLU A 33 -4.45 17.80 -2.80
C GLU A 33 -4.65 17.48 -4.29
N LYS A 34 -4.36 16.24 -4.68
CA LYS A 34 -4.37 15.82 -6.09
C LYS A 34 -5.71 15.29 -6.57
N LEU A 35 -6.43 14.54 -5.72
CA LEU A 35 -7.65 13.83 -6.09
C LEU A 35 -8.91 14.42 -5.43
N ASN A 36 -8.75 15.38 -4.51
CA ASN A 36 -9.84 15.99 -3.73
C ASN A 36 -10.70 14.96 -2.98
N VAL A 37 -10.11 13.89 -2.49
CA VAL A 37 -10.76 12.82 -1.75
C VAL A 37 -10.84 13.12 -0.25
N THR A 38 -11.65 12.35 0.48
CA THR A 38 -11.64 12.38 1.94
C THR A 38 -10.32 11.82 2.47
N ALA A 39 -9.69 12.54 3.42
CA ALA A 39 -8.38 12.15 3.95
C ALA A 39 -8.27 12.38 5.46
N LEU A 40 -7.57 11.45 6.13
CA LEU A 40 -7.31 11.47 7.57
C LEU A 40 -5.86 11.05 7.84
N ALA A 41 -5.19 11.73 8.77
CA ALA A 41 -3.89 11.31 9.30
C ALA A 41 -4.01 10.85 10.76
N ILE A 42 -3.40 9.71 11.07
CA ILE A 42 -3.28 9.16 12.43
C ILE A 42 -1.80 9.07 12.78
N ASN A 43 -1.36 9.74 13.85
CA ASN A 43 0.04 9.69 14.27
C ASN A 43 0.18 9.82 15.80
N SER A 44 1.29 9.31 16.34
CA SER A 44 1.69 9.48 17.74
C SER A 44 2.60 10.69 17.96
N SER A 45 3.08 11.33 16.91
CA SER A 45 3.91 12.53 16.93
C SER A 45 3.06 13.75 16.58
N GLU A 46 2.97 14.70 17.52
CA GLU A 46 2.31 15.98 17.29
C GLU A 46 3.02 16.81 16.20
N ASP A 47 4.35 16.78 16.20
CA ASP A 47 5.14 17.54 15.23
C ASP A 47 4.96 17.00 13.79
N ASP A 48 4.85 15.67 13.63
CA ASP A 48 4.51 15.11 12.32
C ASP A 48 3.10 15.54 11.86
N LEU A 49 2.12 15.54 12.77
CA LEU A 49 0.75 15.97 12.46
C LEU A 49 0.68 17.44 12.06
N LYS A 50 1.51 18.31 12.65
CA LYS A 50 1.61 19.73 12.28
C LYS A 50 1.98 19.94 10.81
N THR A 51 2.64 18.97 10.17
CA THR A 51 3.01 19.06 8.76
C THR A 51 1.83 18.85 7.79
N VAL A 52 0.70 18.37 8.29
CA VAL A 52 -0.46 17.98 7.46
C VAL A 52 -1.80 18.56 7.94
N TYR A 53 -1.91 19.06 9.20
CA TYR A 53 -3.19 19.42 9.83
C TYR A 53 -3.97 20.56 9.10
N GLU A 54 -3.27 21.43 8.37
CA GLU A 54 -3.93 22.49 7.60
C GLU A 54 -4.63 21.97 6.34
N ASN A 55 -4.29 20.75 5.90
CA ASN A 55 -4.75 20.18 4.65
C ASN A 55 -5.79 19.06 4.85
N ILE A 56 -5.65 18.28 5.93
CA ILE A 56 -6.47 17.09 6.19
C ILE A 56 -6.81 16.97 7.68
N ASN A 57 -7.86 16.20 8.00
CA ASN A 57 -8.20 15.87 9.36
C ASN A 57 -7.07 15.06 10.02
N THR A 58 -6.83 15.28 11.31
CA THR A 58 -5.77 14.59 12.06
C THR A 58 -6.27 14.02 13.37
N LEU A 59 -5.78 12.83 13.73
CA LEU A 59 -6.01 12.17 15.01
C LEU A 59 -4.69 11.81 15.66
N GLN A 60 -4.43 12.39 16.82
CA GLN A 60 -3.28 12.04 17.62
C GLN A 60 -3.59 10.85 18.54
N ILE A 61 -2.72 9.85 18.52
CA ILE A 61 -2.70 8.75 19.49
C ILE A 61 -1.56 8.95 20.49
N GLY A 62 -1.72 8.46 21.74
CA GLY A 62 -0.71 8.63 22.78
C GLY A 62 -0.49 10.09 23.19
N ASN A 63 0.74 10.40 23.60
CA ASN A 63 1.10 11.66 24.25
C ASN A 63 1.72 12.73 23.32
N GLY A 64 1.79 12.49 22.03
CA GLY A 64 2.35 13.44 21.05
C GLY A 64 3.86 13.38 20.85
N ALA A 65 4.60 12.64 21.68
CA ALA A 65 6.07 12.56 21.61
C ALA A 65 6.58 11.59 20.52
N GLY A 66 5.71 10.89 19.84
CA GLY A 66 6.08 9.83 18.91
C GLY A 66 6.43 8.52 19.63
N THR A 67 6.88 7.52 18.87
CA THR A 67 7.21 6.17 19.40
C THR A 67 8.69 5.79 19.29
N GLY A 68 9.55 6.61 18.65
CA GLY A 68 10.97 6.28 18.48
C GLY A 68 11.21 4.94 17.76
N LYS A 69 10.41 4.59 16.75
CA LYS A 69 10.39 3.29 16.06
C LYS A 69 9.95 2.09 16.93
N ASN A 70 9.39 2.32 18.12
CA ASN A 70 8.85 1.26 18.98
C ASN A 70 7.40 0.92 18.55
N ARG A 71 7.22 -0.24 17.89
CA ARG A 71 5.91 -0.73 17.44
C ARG A 71 4.98 -1.09 18.59
N GLN A 72 5.51 -1.69 19.65
CA GLN A 72 4.70 -2.11 20.82
C GLN A 72 4.10 -0.89 21.52
N LEU A 73 4.91 0.14 21.76
CA LEU A 73 4.43 1.41 22.32
C LEU A 73 3.34 2.05 21.43
N SER A 74 3.47 1.93 20.11
CA SER A 74 2.45 2.42 19.18
C SER A 74 1.11 1.69 19.32
N LYS A 75 1.13 0.38 19.49
CA LYS A 75 -0.07 -0.43 19.73
C LYS A 75 -0.75 -0.06 21.05
N GLU A 76 0.03 0.15 22.10
CA GLU A 76 -0.46 0.59 23.41
C GLU A 76 -1.09 1.99 23.34
N PHE A 77 -0.46 2.93 22.64
CA PHE A 77 -1.03 4.25 22.37
C PHE A 77 -2.35 4.15 21.59
N PHE A 78 -2.40 3.30 20.57
CA PHE A 78 -3.61 3.09 19.82
C PHE A 78 -4.72 2.49 20.67
N LYS A 79 -4.44 1.44 21.45
CA LYS A 79 -5.41 0.84 22.37
C LYS A 79 -5.97 1.86 23.37
N SER A 80 -5.12 2.69 23.96
CA SER A 80 -5.57 3.76 24.88
C SER A 80 -6.37 4.87 24.19
N SER A 81 -6.26 5.00 22.87
CA SER A 81 -6.96 5.99 22.06
C SER A 81 -8.11 5.38 21.24
N TYR A 82 -8.47 4.12 21.48
CA TYR A 82 -9.38 3.33 20.66
C TYR A 82 -10.70 4.04 20.38
N ASP A 83 -11.40 4.49 21.42
CA ASP A 83 -12.69 5.17 21.27
C ASP A 83 -12.58 6.47 20.46
N LYS A 84 -11.48 7.20 20.65
CA LYS A 84 -11.20 8.42 19.88
C LYS A 84 -10.97 8.16 18.41
N VAL A 85 -10.39 7.01 18.05
CA VAL A 85 -9.98 6.70 16.69
C VAL A 85 -11.04 5.85 15.96
N ILE A 86 -11.55 4.80 16.60
CA ILE A 86 -12.45 3.85 15.94
C ILE A 86 -13.93 4.25 16.12
N ASN A 87 -14.31 4.78 17.29
CA ASN A 87 -15.69 5.08 17.65
C ASN A 87 -15.99 6.59 17.64
N SER A 88 -15.09 7.43 17.15
CA SER A 88 -15.38 8.86 17.07
C SER A 88 -16.37 9.18 15.94
N LYS A 89 -17.20 10.20 16.18
CA LYS A 89 -18.13 10.71 15.15
C LYS A 89 -17.38 11.22 13.92
N ASP A 90 -16.21 11.81 14.12
CA ASP A 90 -15.38 12.34 13.03
C ASP A 90 -14.93 11.23 12.08
N VAL A 91 -14.54 10.06 12.62
CA VAL A 91 -14.19 8.90 11.79
C VAL A 91 -15.45 8.30 11.14
N GLU A 92 -16.55 8.19 11.89
CA GLU A 92 -17.83 7.68 11.33
C GLU A 92 -18.34 8.54 10.18
N GLU A 93 -18.30 9.87 10.31
CA GLU A 93 -18.69 10.79 9.24
C GLU A 93 -17.74 10.71 8.04
N LEU A 94 -16.44 10.57 8.31
CA LEU A 94 -15.40 10.53 7.28
C LEU A 94 -15.51 9.27 6.41
N ILE A 95 -15.86 8.11 6.99
CA ILE A 95 -15.95 6.84 6.27
C ILE A 95 -17.33 6.55 5.69
N LYS A 96 -18.33 7.36 6.05
CA LYS A 96 -19.73 7.12 5.66
C LYS A 96 -19.94 7.18 4.15
N GLY A 97 -20.44 6.09 3.60
CA GLY A 97 -20.81 6.01 2.18
C GLY A 97 -19.62 5.92 1.23
N LEU A 98 -18.43 5.61 1.74
CA LEU A 98 -17.27 5.27 0.90
C LEU A 98 -17.41 3.85 0.35
N ASP A 99 -16.93 3.65 -0.87
CA ASP A 99 -16.84 2.33 -1.50
C ASP A 99 -15.54 1.63 -1.09
N VAL A 100 -14.43 2.39 -1.05
CA VAL A 100 -13.09 1.88 -0.71
C VAL A 100 -12.34 2.86 0.19
N ILE A 101 -11.63 2.32 1.17
CA ILE A 101 -10.67 3.06 2.01
C ILE A 101 -9.27 2.53 1.74
N TYR A 102 -8.37 3.42 1.34
CA TYR A 102 -6.95 3.12 1.22
C TYR A 102 -6.25 3.51 2.53
N VAL A 103 -5.75 2.51 3.27
CA VAL A 103 -4.93 2.73 4.47
C VAL A 103 -3.47 2.73 4.06
N VAL A 104 -2.79 3.85 4.22
CA VAL A 104 -1.39 4.00 3.76
C VAL A 104 -0.45 4.10 4.95
N THR A 105 0.65 3.33 4.92
CA THR A 105 1.60 3.29 6.03
C THR A 105 3.02 2.92 5.57
N THR A 106 4.02 3.29 6.39
CA THR A 106 5.39 2.77 6.29
C THR A 106 5.62 1.64 7.28
N THR A 107 6.16 0.51 6.82
CA THR A 107 6.34 -0.69 7.64
C THR A 107 7.50 -0.60 8.63
N GLY A 108 8.53 0.19 8.29
CA GLY A 108 9.74 0.34 9.11
C GLY A 108 9.61 1.33 10.29
N GLY A 109 8.52 2.11 10.33
CA GLY A 109 8.25 3.07 11.40
C GLY A 109 7.67 2.43 12.66
N GLY A 110 7.69 3.16 13.77
CA GLY A 110 7.03 2.72 15.01
C GLY A 110 5.51 2.88 14.92
N THR A 111 5.03 4.10 14.66
CA THR A 111 3.59 4.41 14.60
C THR A 111 2.91 3.66 13.46
N GLY A 112 3.36 3.85 12.23
CA GLY A 112 2.79 3.18 11.07
C GLY A 112 2.87 1.66 11.19
N GLY A 113 4.07 1.14 11.44
CA GLY A 113 4.32 -0.29 11.55
C GLY A 113 3.59 -1.01 12.69
N GLY A 114 3.32 -0.32 13.80
CA GLY A 114 2.60 -0.89 14.96
C GLY A 114 1.09 -0.72 14.88
N THR A 115 0.62 0.48 14.59
CA THR A 115 -0.82 0.82 14.63
C THR A 115 -1.59 0.31 13.42
N SER A 116 -1.02 0.36 12.20
CA SER A 116 -1.83 0.14 10.99
C SER A 116 -2.39 -1.27 10.83
N PRO A 117 -1.68 -2.38 11.16
CA PRO A 117 -2.30 -3.70 11.10
C PRO A 117 -3.48 -3.83 12.07
N LEU A 118 -3.30 -3.34 13.29
CA LEU A 118 -4.34 -3.37 14.33
C LEU A 118 -5.55 -2.49 13.95
N PHE A 119 -5.31 -1.28 13.48
CA PHE A 119 -6.36 -0.38 12.97
C PHE A 119 -7.15 -1.05 11.84
N THR A 120 -6.46 -1.63 10.87
CA THR A 120 -7.08 -2.26 9.70
C THR A 120 -7.98 -3.44 10.14
N ALA A 121 -7.48 -4.31 11.02
CA ALA A 121 -8.26 -5.43 11.55
C ALA A 121 -9.54 -4.98 12.27
N LEU A 122 -9.43 -3.96 13.13
CA LEU A 122 -10.57 -3.41 13.88
C LEU A 122 -11.59 -2.72 12.96
N MET A 123 -11.13 -2.03 11.91
CA MET A 123 -12.03 -1.41 10.93
C MET A 123 -12.78 -2.45 10.10
N ILE A 124 -12.11 -3.53 9.68
CA ILE A 124 -12.76 -4.66 8.99
C ILE A 124 -13.83 -5.28 9.88
N ASP A 125 -13.52 -5.55 11.13
CA ASP A 125 -14.47 -6.11 12.10
C ASP A 125 -15.66 -5.17 12.34
N LYS A 126 -15.39 -3.86 12.53
CA LYS A 126 -16.45 -2.85 12.68
C LYS A 126 -17.37 -2.81 11.46
N PHE A 127 -16.84 -2.85 10.24
CA PHE A 127 -17.65 -2.86 9.01
C PHE A 127 -18.49 -4.14 8.91
N LYS A 128 -17.90 -5.30 9.22
CA LYS A 128 -18.61 -6.59 9.26
C LYS A 128 -19.77 -6.55 10.27
N LYS A 129 -19.54 -6.09 11.50
CA LYS A 129 -20.57 -5.95 12.54
C LYS A 129 -21.68 -4.97 12.17
N ALA A 130 -21.33 -3.88 11.49
CA ALA A 130 -22.29 -2.84 11.06
C ALA A 130 -22.97 -3.18 9.71
N ASN A 131 -22.65 -4.28 9.09
CA ASN A 131 -23.09 -4.66 7.73
C ASN A 131 -22.85 -3.54 6.70
N VAL A 132 -21.64 -2.95 6.76
CA VAL A 132 -21.17 -1.91 5.83
C VAL A 132 -20.25 -2.56 4.79
N ASP A 133 -20.52 -2.31 3.51
CA ASP A 133 -19.80 -2.95 2.39
C ASP A 133 -18.59 -2.13 1.89
N THR A 134 -18.04 -1.24 2.72
CA THR A 134 -16.82 -0.50 2.40
C THR A 134 -15.60 -1.45 2.41
N LYS A 135 -14.85 -1.46 1.32
CA LYS A 135 -13.63 -2.28 1.21
C LYS A 135 -12.41 -1.54 1.75
N ILE A 136 -11.42 -2.28 2.22
CA ILE A 136 -10.14 -1.72 2.70
C ILE A 136 -8.99 -2.29 1.88
N VAL A 137 -8.16 -1.41 1.35
CA VAL A 137 -6.88 -1.76 0.72
C VAL A 137 -5.75 -1.21 1.58
N LEU A 138 -4.86 -2.08 2.05
CA LEU A 138 -3.70 -1.66 2.85
C LEU A 138 -2.49 -1.41 1.94
N MET A 139 -2.09 -0.15 1.81
CA MET A 139 -0.93 0.27 1.03
C MET A 139 0.29 0.43 1.93
N THR A 140 1.30 -0.39 1.73
CA THR A 140 2.46 -0.49 2.61
C THR A 140 3.74 -0.05 1.89
N ILE A 141 4.57 0.76 2.56
CA ILE A 141 5.84 1.25 2.01
C ILE A 141 6.97 0.61 2.81
N MET A 142 7.78 -0.20 2.14
CA MET A 142 8.96 -0.83 2.73
C MET A 142 10.13 0.15 2.81
N PRO A 143 10.92 0.12 3.90
CA PRO A 143 12.13 0.91 4.01
C PRO A 143 13.18 0.47 2.99
N THR A 144 14.16 1.32 2.71
CA THR A 144 15.32 0.88 1.96
C THR A 144 16.12 -0.17 2.74
N ILE A 145 16.83 -1.05 2.05
CA ILE A 145 17.72 -2.04 2.70
C ILE A 145 18.85 -1.38 3.51
N LYS A 146 19.19 -0.13 3.16
CA LYS A 146 20.23 0.64 3.87
C LYS A 146 19.75 1.26 5.19
N GLU A 147 18.45 1.28 5.46
CA GLU A 147 17.94 1.77 6.74
C GLU A 147 18.33 0.86 7.90
N GLY A 148 18.39 1.44 9.10
CA GLY A 148 18.89 0.76 10.30
C GLY A 148 18.05 -0.42 10.75
N ASN A 149 18.59 -1.22 11.68
CA ASN A 149 18.03 -2.49 12.14
C ASN A 149 16.55 -2.38 12.55
N SER A 150 16.18 -1.36 13.33
CA SER A 150 14.79 -1.20 13.79
C SER A 150 13.80 -1.12 12.63
N ALA A 151 14.19 -0.54 11.48
CA ALA A 151 13.30 -0.46 10.32
C ALA A 151 13.13 -1.83 9.65
N GLN A 152 14.20 -2.62 9.56
CA GLN A 152 14.14 -3.97 8.99
C GLN A 152 13.35 -4.92 9.91
N ASP A 153 13.62 -4.90 11.22
CA ASP A 153 12.89 -5.71 12.21
C ASP A 153 11.41 -5.36 12.25
N ASN A 154 11.07 -4.07 12.25
CA ASN A 154 9.68 -3.61 12.23
C ASN A 154 8.95 -4.10 10.98
N THR A 155 9.60 -4.06 9.81
CA THR A 155 9.03 -4.53 8.55
C THR A 155 8.75 -6.04 8.58
N GLN A 156 9.67 -6.85 9.12
CA GLN A 156 9.45 -8.28 9.29
C GLN A 156 8.27 -8.60 10.20
N LEU A 157 8.22 -7.94 11.37
CA LEU A 157 7.14 -8.12 12.33
C LEU A 157 5.80 -7.68 11.75
N PHE A 158 5.80 -6.59 10.96
CA PHE A 158 4.62 -6.09 10.27
C PHE A 158 4.01 -7.15 9.34
N TYR A 159 4.80 -7.67 8.41
CA TYR A 159 4.26 -8.66 7.44
C TYR A 159 3.93 -10.00 8.09
N ARG A 160 4.67 -10.41 9.13
CA ARG A 160 4.30 -11.59 9.92
C ARG A 160 2.92 -11.44 10.56
N GLU A 161 2.66 -10.29 11.21
CA GLU A 161 1.36 -9.99 11.78
C GLU A 161 0.28 -9.93 10.70
N LEU A 162 0.52 -9.20 9.61
CA LEU A 162 -0.42 -9.06 8.51
C LEU A 162 -0.89 -10.42 7.98
N PHE A 163 0.05 -11.28 7.59
CA PHE A 163 -0.27 -12.56 6.97
C PHE A 163 -0.90 -13.56 7.93
N ASN A 164 -0.58 -13.48 9.23
CA ASN A 164 -1.16 -14.37 10.24
C ASN A 164 -2.55 -13.93 10.69
N THR A 165 -2.86 -12.63 10.65
CA THR A 165 -4.11 -12.11 11.22
C THR A 165 -5.14 -11.73 10.16
N MET A 166 -4.73 -11.40 8.96
CA MET A 166 -5.60 -10.95 7.86
C MET A 166 -5.18 -11.58 6.51
N PRO A 167 -5.27 -12.91 6.36
CA PRO A 167 -4.84 -13.61 5.14
C PRO A 167 -5.63 -13.19 3.90
N ASP A 168 -6.89 -12.78 4.06
CA ASP A 168 -7.80 -12.39 2.98
C ASP A 168 -7.78 -10.88 2.70
N LEU A 169 -6.87 -10.11 3.31
CA LEU A 169 -6.77 -8.68 3.07
C LEU A 169 -6.19 -8.39 1.68
N THR A 170 -6.79 -7.42 0.99
CA THR A 170 -6.19 -6.81 -0.20
C THR A 170 -5.12 -5.81 0.21
N TYR A 171 -3.89 -5.95 -0.30
CA TYR A 171 -2.79 -5.06 0.07
C TYR A 171 -1.85 -4.76 -1.11
N MET A 172 -1.18 -3.61 -1.04
CA MET A 172 -0.13 -3.21 -1.99
C MET A 172 1.20 -3.04 -1.26
N VAL A 173 2.30 -3.33 -1.94
CA VAL A 173 3.65 -3.23 -1.36
C VAL A 173 4.53 -2.36 -2.25
N TYR A 174 4.88 -1.17 -1.75
CA TYR A 174 5.83 -0.25 -2.36
C TYR A 174 7.22 -0.44 -1.76
N ASP A 175 8.26 -0.26 -2.55
CA ASP A 175 9.65 -0.47 -2.13
C ASP A 175 10.50 0.77 -2.40
N ASN A 176 10.91 1.44 -1.33
CA ASN A 176 11.80 2.59 -1.41
C ASN A 176 13.17 2.28 -2.07
N ASN A 177 13.53 1.00 -2.22
CA ASN A 177 14.75 0.64 -2.96
C ASN A 177 14.66 0.85 -4.46
N LYS A 178 13.46 0.87 -5.05
CA LYS A 178 13.30 0.92 -6.51
C LYS A 178 14.03 2.11 -7.14
N PHE A 179 13.99 3.26 -6.49
CA PHE A 179 14.54 4.49 -7.01
C PHE A 179 15.67 5.09 -6.15
N VAL A 180 16.23 4.31 -5.23
CA VAL A 180 17.23 4.80 -4.26
C VAL A 180 18.54 5.28 -4.93
N ASN A 181 18.84 4.80 -6.12
CA ASN A 181 20.02 5.20 -6.88
C ASN A 181 19.76 6.40 -7.81
N ASP A 182 18.50 6.71 -8.10
CA ASP A 182 18.09 7.72 -9.07
C ASP A 182 17.78 9.07 -8.38
N TYR A 183 17.41 9.02 -7.09
CA TYR A 183 16.95 10.18 -6.34
C TYR A 183 17.65 10.34 -5.00
N GLY A 184 17.85 11.58 -4.57
CA GLY A 184 18.17 11.88 -3.18
C GLY A 184 16.98 11.56 -2.24
N PRO A 185 17.20 11.46 -0.91
CA PRO A 185 16.18 10.95 0.01
C PRO A 185 14.83 11.67 -0.04
N ALA A 186 14.83 13.00 -0.11
CA ALA A 186 13.60 13.79 -0.16
C ALA A 186 12.85 13.63 -1.50
N ALA A 187 13.59 13.60 -2.62
CA ALA A 187 13.00 13.39 -3.94
C ALA A 187 12.46 11.96 -4.07
N LEU A 188 13.17 10.96 -3.57
CA LEU A 188 12.72 9.57 -3.54
C LEU A 188 11.37 9.42 -2.84
N LEU A 189 11.22 9.99 -1.63
CA LEU A 189 9.97 9.93 -0.89
C LEU A 189 8.83 10.62 -1.64
N ASN A 190 9.10 11.74 -2.30
CA ASN A 190 8.11 12.44 -3.10
C ASN A 190 7.68 11.61 -4.33
N GLU A 191 8.60 10.98 -5.04
CA GLU A 191 8.29 10.15 -6.21
C GLU A 191 7.46 8.91 -5.82
N VAL A 192 7.81 8.22 -4.74
CA VAL A 192 7.03 7.08 -4.23
C VAL A 192 5.63 7.53 -3.79
N ASN A 193 5.51 8.67 -3.11
CA ASN A 193 4.21 9.19 -2.69
C ASN A 193 3.32 9.59 -3.89
N LEU A 194 3.90 10.19 -4.93
CA LEU A 194 3.20 10.51 -6.17
C LEU A 194 2.73 9.24 -6.89
N ASP A 195 3.56 8.21 -6.94
CA ASP A 195 3.25 6.93 -7.56
C ASP A 195 2.08 6.21 -6.84
N ILE A 196 2.05 6.27 -5.49
CA ILE A 196 0.94 5.74 -4.68
C ILE A 196 -0.37 6.49 -4.98
N VAL A 197 -0.33 7.83 -5.03
CA VAL A 197 -1.54 8.64 -5.32
C VAL A 197 -2.04 8.39 -6.73
N ASP A 198 -1.15 8.12 -7.66
CA ASP A 198 -1.49 7.78 -9.02
C ASP A 198 -2.14 6.39 -9.13
N ASP A 199 -1.64 5.40 -8.38
CA ASP A 199 -2.30 4.10 -8.25
C ASP A 199 -3.71 4.23 -7.66
N ILE A 200 -3.89 5.05 -6.62
CA ILE A 200 -5.22 5.35 -6.06
C ILE A 200 -6.14 5.97 -7.13
N ALA A 201 -5.64 6.88 -7.96
CA ALA A 201 -6.41 7.48 -9.03
C ALA A 201 -6.87 6.43 -10.07
N ILE A 202 -5.98 5.53 -10.47
CA ILE A 202 -6.30 4.45 -11.42
C ILE A 202 -7.34 3.50 -10.81
N LEU A 203 -7.09 3.03 -9.60
CA LEU A 203 -7.96 2.09 -8.88
C LEU A 203 -9.34 2.66 -8.56
N SER A 204 -9.46 3.98 -8.41
CA SER A 204 -10.74 4.66 -8.19
C SER A 204 -11.53 4.96 -9.46
N GLY A 205 -10.97 4.69 -10.63
CA GLY A 205 -11.61 4.92 -11.91
C GLY A 205 -11.38 6.32 -12.52
N ALA A 206 -10.40 7.10 -12.01
CA ALA A 206 -10.13 8.45 -12.52
C ALA A 206 -9.69 8.51 -14.00
N TYR A 207 -9.24 7.38 -14.56
CA TYR A 207 -8.84 7.25 -15.97
C TYR A 207 -9.86 6.48 -16.81
N GLN A 208 -11.07 6.24 -16.29
CA GLN A 208 -12.14 5.58 -17.02
C GLN A 208 -13.04 6.64 -17.66
N PHE A 209 -12.87 6.87 -18.96
CA PHE A 209 -13.68 7.82 -19.71
C PHE A 209 -14.92 7.14 -20.31
N THR A 210 -15.97 7.92 -20.63
CA THR A 210 -17.14 7.38 -21.31
C THR A 210 -16.74 6.79 -22.65
N THR A 211 -17.07 5.52 -22.89
CA THR A 211 -16.73 4.77 -24.11
C THR A 211 -17.96 4.10 -24.70
N GLN A 212 -17.91 3.83 -26.02
CA GLN A 212 -18.88 2.99 -26.71
C GLN A 212 -18.46 1.52 -26.76
N TYR A 213 -17.28 1.22 -26.26
CA TYR A 213 -16.71 -0.11 -26.19
C TYR A 213 -16.91 -0.70 -24.79
N ASP A 214 -16.08 -1.65 -24.42
CA ASP A 214 -16.09 -2.28 -23.12
C ASP A 214 -15.73 -1.30 -22.01
N SER A 215 -16.39 -1.38 -20.86
CA SER A 215 -16.16 -0.50 -19.70
C SER A 215 -16.18 -1.28 -18.41
N ILE A 216 -15.25 -0.95 -17.51
CA ILE A 216 -15.26 -1.46 -16.14
C ILE A 216 -16.32 -0.68 -15.34
N ASP A 217 -17.32 -1.38 -14.83
CA ASP A 217 -18.35 -0.76 -14.01
C ASP A 217 -17.93 -0.59 -12.54
N LYS A 218 -18.84 -0.02 -11.73
CA LYS A 218 -18.56 0.23 -10.33
C LYS A 218 -18.33 -1.08 -9.53
N GLN A 219 -19.09 -2.14 -9.80
CA GLN A 219 -18.97 -3.40 -9.09
C GLN A 219 -17.69 -4.13 -9.47
N GLU A 220 -17.34 -4.12 -10.74
CA GLU A 220 -16.07 -4.65 -11.25
C GLU A 220 -14.87 -3.89 -10.65
N SER A 221 -14.96 -2.56 -10.54
CA SER A 221 -13.96 -1.75 -9.84
C SER A 221 -13.84 -2.12 -8.34
N ILE A 222 -14.95 -2.42 -7.67
CA ILE A 222 -14.95 -2.91 -6.29
C ILE A 222 -14.28 -4.28 -6.20
N ILE A 223 -14.57 -5.20 -7.12
CA ILE A 223 -13.94 -6.53 -7.19
C ILE A 223 -12.42 -6.37 -7.31
N LEU A 224 -11.93 -5.54 -8.23
CA LEU A 224 -10.49 -5.28 -8.41
C LEU A 224 -9.84 -4.75 -7.12
N ASN A 225 -10.52 -3.90 -6.35
CA ASN A 225 -10.05 -3.34 -5.09
C ASN A 225 -10.23 -4.26 -3.87
N SER A 226 -10.93 -5.36 -3.99
CA SER A 226 -11.25 -6.25 -2.87
C SER A 226 -10.82 -7.70 -3.09
N THR A 227 -10.10 -7.99 -4.17
CA THR A 227 -9.54 -9.31 -4.42
C THR A 227 -8.51 -9.63 -3.33
N PRO A 228 -8.69 -10.71 -2.55
CA PRO A 228 -7.75 -11.11 -1.51
C PRO A 228 -6.34 -11.33 -2.04
N GLY A 229 -5.34 -10.90 -1.28
CA GLY A 229 -3.94 -11.01 -1.67
C GLY A 229 -3.33 -9.69 -2.11
N ARG A 230 -2.19 -9.77 -2.78
CA ARG A 230 -1.46 -8.59 -3.23
C ARG A 230 -2.10 -8.00 -4.49
N LEU A 231 -2.29 -6.69 -4.47
CA LEU A 231 -2.75 -5.87 -5.59
C LEU A 231 -1.56 -5.12 -6.19
N ALA A 232 -1.51 -4.99 -7.51
CA ALA A 232 -0.52 -4.21 -8.23
C ALA A 232 -1.13 -3.47 -9.41
N VAL A 233 -0.55 -2.31 -9.77
CA VAL A 233 -0.94 -1.52 -10.94
C VAL A 233 0.29 -1.30 -11.81
N LEU A 234 0.23 -1.79 -13.03
CA LEU A 234 1.22 -1.50 -14.06
C LEU A 234 0.79 -0.27 -14.84
N LYS A 235 1.70 0.67 -15.03
CA LYS A 235 1.41 1.98 -15.62
C LYS A 235 2.30 2.24 -16.83
N LEU A 236 1.67 2.49 -17.97
CA LEU A 236 2.34 2.93 -19.17
C LEU A 236 1.72 4.24 -19.62
N TYR A 237 2.48 5.31 -19.53
CA TYR A 237 2.06 6.65 -19.89
C TYR A 237 2.67 7.10 -21.22
N ASP A 238 1.90 7.89 -21.96
CA ASP A 238 2.33 8.63 -23.14
C ASP A 238 3.04 7.75 -24.17
N ILE A 239 2.46 6.57 -24.45
CA ILE A 239 2.99 5.61 -25.41
C ILE A 239 3.03 6.26 -26.80
N LYS A 240 4.21 6.32 -27.40
CA LYS A 240 4.42 6.90 -28.74
C LYS A 240 4.46 5.79 -29.79
N GLU A 241 3.89 6.03 -30.96
CA GLU A 241 3.94 5.06 -32.08
C GLU A 241 5.39 4.66 -32.44
N LYS A 242 6.30 5.63 -32.43
CA LYS A 242 7.73 5.40 -32.72
C LYS A 242 8.42 4.46 -31.71
N ASP A 243 7.93 4.43 -30.48
CA ASP A 243 8.54 3.60 -29.43
C ASP A 243 8.20 2.11 -29.68
N LEU A 244 7.22 1.86 -30.53
CA LEU A 244 6.69 0.53 -30.82
C LEU A 244 7.27 -0.09 -32.10
N ASP A 245 8.05 0.64 -32.87
CA ASP A 245 8.66 0.10 -34.07
C ASP A 245 9.71 -0.97 -33.73
N ASN A 246 10.21 -0.95 -32.49
CA ASN A 246 11.24 -1.87 -31.96
C ASN A 246 10.83 -2.59 -30.66
N LEU A 247 9.62 -2.37 -30.14
CA LEU A 247 9.15 -2.96 -28.88
C LEU A 247 7.89 -3.78 -29.12
N THR A 248 7.82 -4.93 -28.46
CA THR A 248 6.60 -5.75 -28.40
C THR A 248 5.69 -5.28 -27.26
N LEU A 249 4.44 -5.75 -27.23
CA LEU A 249 3.56 -5.54 -26.07
C LEU A 249 4.18 -6.12 -24.79
N ASP A 250 4.88 -7.23 -24.89
CA ASP A 250 5.61 -7.90 -23.83
C ASP A 250 6.68 -6.97 -23.20
N ASP A 251 7.51 -6.35 -24.07
CA ASP A 251 8.54 -5.41 -23.62
C ASP A 251 7.93 -4.21 -22.91
N LEU A 252 6.79 -3.71 -23.37
CA LEU A 252 6.10 -2.59 -22.74
C LEU A 252 5.54 -2.96 -21.36
N LEU A 253 4.86 -4.11 -21.25
CA LEU A 253 4.30 -4.57 -19.98
C LEU A 253 5.40 -4.83 -18.95
N LEU A 254 6.50 -5.48 -19.37
CA LEU A 254 7.68 -5.69 -18.51
C LEU A 254 8.31 -4.35 -18.10
N SER A 255 8.44 -3.39 -19.03
CA SER A 255 8.93 -2.04 -18.70
C SER A 255 8.03 -1.33 -17.68
N GLY A 256 6.71 -1.52 -17.73
CA GLY A 256 5.79 -0.99 -16.72
C GLY A 256 6.03 -1.59 -15.33
N MET A 257 6.37 -2.89 -15.26
CA MET A 257 6.73 -3.57 -14.01
C MET A 257 8.03 -3.02 -13.41
N ASP A 258 9.01 -2.67 -14.23
CA ASP A 258 10.32 -2.20 -13.77
C ASP A 258 10.27 -0.73 -13.31
N LYS A 259 9.40 0.08 -13.89
CA LYS A 259 9.31 1.53 -13.65
C LYS A 259 8.38 1.94 -12.52
N CYS A 260 7.61 1.04 -11.92
CA CYS A 260 6.74 1.35 -10.78
C CYS A 260 7.51 1.27 -9.45
N SER A 261 7.02 1.96 -8.42
CA SER A 261 7.57 1.88 -7.05
C SER A 261 7.12 0.64 -6.29
N LEU A 262 6.26 -0.19 -6.87
CA LEU A 262 5.85 -1.46 -6.28
C LEU A 262 7.03 -2.43 -6.13
N ALA A 263 7.06 -3.17 -5.03
CA ALA A 263 7.99 -4.29 -4.87
C ALA A 263 7.85 -5.27 -6.04
N ASP A 264 8.96 -5.92 -6.43
CA ASP A 264 9.00 -6.77 -7.62
C ASP A 264 7.83 -7.73 -7.68
N LEU A 265 7.20 -7.78 -8.85
CA LEU A 265 6.16 -8.76 -9.13
C LEU A 265 6.88 -10.07 -9.44
N GLN A 266 6.70 -11.06 -8.58
CA GLN A 266 7.09 -12.41 -8.94
C GLN A 266 6.24 -12.83 -10.15
N ARG A 267 6.83 -13.54 -11.09
CA ARG A 267 6.12 -14.09 -12.23
C ARG A 267 5.23 -15.27 -11.82
N ASP A 268 4.52 -15.10 -10.71
CA ASP A 268 3.47 -15.99 -10.30
C ASP A 268 2.33 -15.85 -11.28
N ARG A 269 1.96 -16.97 -11.87
CA ARG A 269 0.88 -17.02 -12.85
C ARG A 269 -0.50 -17.06 -12.22
N ASP A 270 -0.57 -17.05 -10.90
CA ASP A 270 -1.81 -17.17 -10.15
C ASP A 270 -2.41 -15.76 -9.90
N ILE A 271 -2.95 -15.17 -10.95
CA ILE A 271 -3.69 -13.91 -10.86
C ILE A 271 -5.16 -14.25 -10.64
N VAL A 272 -5.78 -13.70 -9.61
CA VAL A 272 -7.20 -13.91 -9.33
C VAL A 272 -8.06 -12.94 -10.14
N SER A 273 -7.72 -11.64 -10.13
CA SER A 273 -8.43 -10.64 -10.91
C SER A 273 -7.51 -9.76 -11.74
N ARG A 274 -8.00 -9.32 -12.88
CA ARG A 274 -7.28 -8.40 -13.77
C ARG A 274 -8.21 -7.34 -14.34
N GLY A 275 -7.78 -6.08 -14.27
CA GLY A 275 -8.40 -4.97 -14.98
C GLY A 275 -7.44 -4.39 -16.01
N VAL A 276 -7.91 -4.14 -17.22
CA VAL A 276 -7.12 -3.47 -18.28
C VAL A 276 -7.84 -2.20 -18.67
N ILE A 277 -7.17 -1.05 -18.51
CA ILE A 277 -7.69 0.26 -18.92
C ILE A 277 -6.80 0.79 -20.03
N SER A 278 -7.34 0.90 -21.24
CA SER A 278 -6.63 1.41 -22.41
C SER A 278 -7.26 2.71 -22.90
N ASN A 279 -6.47 3.79 -22.87
CA ASN A 279 -6.81 5.09 -23.44
C ASN A 279 -5.81 5.37 -24.56
N LEU A 280 -6.09 4.86 -25.77
CA LEU A 280 -5.17 4.85 -26.89
C LEU A 280 -5.82 5.48 -28.12
N ASN A 281 -5.03 6.08 -29.01
CA ASN A 281 -5.53 6.51 -30.31
C ASN A 281 -5.83 5.31 -31.22
N GLU A 282 -6.55 5.57 -32.30
CA GLU A 282 -7.01 4.52 -33.23
C GLU A 282 -5.85 3.74 -33.88
N SER A 283 -4.73 4.42 -34.18
CA SER A 283 -3.55 3.78 -34.78
C SER A 283 -2.91 2.79 -33.79
N LEU A 284 -2.70 3.18 -32.54
CA LEU A 284 -2.16 2.31 -31.52
C LEU A 284 -3.10 1.17 -31.17
N THR A 285 -4.39 1.43 -31.08
CA THR A 285 -5.40 0.40 -30.84
C THR A 285 -5.36 -0.68 -31.89
N LYS A 286 -5.24 -0.30 -33.19
CA LYS A 286 -5.09 -1.25 -34.29
C LYS A 286 -3.75 -1.96 -34.31
N LYS A 287 -2.65 -1.25 -34.04
CA LYS A 287 -1.27 -1.79 -34.08
C LYS A 287 -1.05 -2.83 -32.99
N PHE A 288 -1.56 -2.58 -31.79
CA PHE A 288 -1.37 -3.51 -30.68
C PHE A 288 -2.29 -4.71 -30.73
N ASN A 289 -3.38 -4.64 -31.49
CA ASN A 289 -4.38 -5.69 -31.49
C ASN A 289 -4.57 -6.20 -30.04
N PHE A 290 -4.98 -5.27 -29.13
CA PHE A 290 -5.13 -5.55 -27.70
C PHE A 290 -6.10 -6.69 -27.51
N ASN A 291 -5.61 -7.88 -27.78
CA ASN A 291 -6.37 -9.07 -27.44
C ASN A 291 -5.94 -9.53 -26.06
N MET A 292 -6.91 -9.81 -25.24
CA MET A 292 -6.72 -10.36 -23.91
C MET A 292 -5.84 -11.63 -23.90
N PRO A 293 -5.87 -12.52 -24.93
CA PRO A 293 -4.93 -13.63 -25.03
C PRO A 293 -3.45 -13.22 -24.94
N LYS A 294 -3.04 -12.12 -25.59
CA LYS A 294 -1.64 -11.70 -25.55
C LYS A 294 -1.23 -11.15 -24.18
N ILE A 295 -2.10 -10.39 -23.54
CA ILE A 295 -1.88 -9.94 -22.15
C ILE A 295 -1.80 -11.14 -21.20
N THR A 296 -2.63 -12.14 -21.39
CA THR A 296 -2.62 -13.40 -20.64
C THR A 296 -1.33 -14.18 -20.81
N GLU A 297 -0.78 -14.22 -22.04
CA GLU A 297 0.50 -14.89 -22.30
C GLU A 297 1.66 -14.29 -21.49
N VAL A 298 1.67 -12.96 -21.33
CA VAL A 298 2.75 -12.23 -20.60
C VAL A 298 2.53 -12.23 -19.10
N LEU A 299 1.32 -11.94 -18.64
CA LEU A 299 1.01 -11.67 -17.23
C LEU A 299 0.34 -12.82 -16.49
N GLY A 300 -0.10 -13.87 -17.19
CA GLY A 300 -0.83 -15.01 -16.61
C GLY A 300 -2.34 -14.92 -16.81
N GLU A 301 -3.04 -16.03 -16.55
CA GLU A 301 -4.47 -16.19 -16.75
C GLU A 301 -5.23 -15.88 -15.44
N PRO A 302 -6.09 -14.86 -15.42
CA PRO A 302 -6.89 -14.51 -14.25
C PRO A 302 -8.15 -15.39 -14.16
N ILE A 303 -8.72 -15.51 -12.96
CA ILE A 303 -10.06 -16.09 -12.75
C ILE A 303 -11.12 -15.10 -13.27
N GLU A 304 -10.96 -13.80 -12.93
CA GLU A 304 -11.85 -12.71 -13.34
C GLU A 304 -11.07 -11.67 -14.14
N SER A 305 -11.62 -11.23 -15.26
CA SER A 305 -10.97 -10.25 -16.14
C SER A 305 -11.93 -9.20 -16.64
N PHE A 306 -11.58 -7.94 -16.42
CA PHE A 306 -12.36 -6.77 -16.82
C PHE A 306 -11.54 -5.89 -17.74
N GLN A 307 -12.18 -5.18 -18.65
CA GLN A 307 -11.50 -4.26 -19.54
C GLN A 307 -12.29 -2.97 -19.72
N HIS A 308 -11.57 -1.87 -19.87
CA HIS A 308 -12.08 -0.57 -20.22
C HIS A 308 -11.33 -0.07 -21.45
N VAL A 309 -12.03 0.07 -22.57
CA VAL A 309 -11.41 0.48 -23.84
C VAL A 309 -11.93 1.85 -24.25
N TYR A 310 -11.09 2.85 -24.15
CA TYR A 310 -11.35 4.19 -24.65
C TYR A 310 -10.43 4.50 -25.83
N VAL A 311 -11.00 4.85 -26.97
CA VAL A 311 -10.23 5.28 -28.14
C VAL A 311 -10.22 6.81 -28.16
N ASN A 312 -9.06 7.40 -27.85
CA ASN A 312 -8.92 8.84 -27.88
C ASN A 312 -8.90 9.37 -29.32
N THR A 313 -9.64 10.44 -29.56
CA THR A 313 -9.83 11.03 -30.87
C THR A 313 -9.25 12.44 -30.97
N GLU A 314 -8.81 13.01 -29.88
CA GLU A 314 -8.26 14.36 -29.84
C GLU A 314 -6.76 14.35 -30.10
N ALA A 315 -6.29 15.19 -31.00
CA ALA A 315 -4.86 15.32 -31.29
C ALA A 315 -4.09 15.81 -30.05
N GLY A 316 -3.08 15.03 -29.67
CA GLY A 316 -2.22 15.37 -28.52
C GLY A 316 -2.69 14.82 -27.17
N GLU A 317 -3.78 14.05 -27.12
CA GLU A 317 -4.11 13.27 -25.94
C GLU A 317 -3.03 12.19 -25.68
N PRO A 318 -2.59 12.00 -24.42
CA PRO A 318 -1.61 10.98 -24.09
C PRO A 318 -2.23 9.57 -24.27
N ASN A 319 -1.43 8.67 -24.83
CA ASN A 319 -1.82 7.26 -24.96
C ASN A 319 -1.37 6.52 -23.71
N ASN A 320 -2.33 6.02 -22.92
CA ASN A 320 -2.08 5.37 -21.65
C ASN A 320 -2.62 3.94 -21.63
N LEU A 321 -1.88 3.05 -20.99
CA LEU A 321 -2.31 1.68 -20.70
C LEU A 321 -2.03 1.36 -19.24
N PHE A 322 -3.07 0.94 -18.52
CA PHE A 322 -2.96 0.51 -17.12
C PHE A 322 -3.44 -0.93 -17.01
N VAL A 323 -2.69 -1.73 -16.23
CA VAL A 323 -3.10 -3.10 -15.92
C VAL A 323 -3.12 -3.28 -14.42
N ILE A 324 -4.29 -3.61 -13.88
CA ILE A 324 -4.53 -3.90 -12.47
C ILE A 324 -4.46 -5.42 -12.31
N LEU A 325 -3.66 -5.90 -11.36
CA LEU A 325 -3.48 -7.32 -11.06
C LEU A 325 -3.80 -7.57 -9.58
N GLY A 326 -4.78 -8.40 -9.29
CA GLY A 326 -5.20 -8.76 -7.94
C GLY A 326 -5.00 -10.25 -7.63
N GLY A 327 -4.79 -10.56 -6.35
CA GLY A 327 -4.57 -11.94 -5.88
C GLY A 327 -3.14 -12.45 -6.08
N LEU A 328 -2.18 -11.55 -6.29
CA LEU A 328 -0.77 -11.90 -6.42
C LEU A 328 -0.19 -12.38 -5.09
N SER A 329 0.86 -13.19 -5.14
CA SER A 329 1.63 -13.59 -3.97
C SER A 329 2.39 -12.44 -3.32
N ALA A 330 2.80 -12.62 -2.06
CA ALA A 330 3.65 -11.69 -1.36
C ALA A 330 5.01 -11.53 -2.08
N PRO A 331 5.68 -10.35 -1.96
CA PRO A 331 7.00 -10.13 -2.57
C PRO A 331 8.09 -10.85 -1.78
N ASN A 332 8.10 -12.19 -1.83
CA ASN A 332 8.92 -13.05 -0.99
C ASN A 332 10.41 -12.74 -1.13
N ASP A 333 10.91 -12.49 -2.33
CA ASP A 333 12.33 -12.16 -2.55
C ASP A 333 12.72 -10.86 -1.84
N ARG A 334 11.84 -9.86 -1.87
CA ARG A 334 12.08 -8.59 -1.18
C ARG A 334 11.99 -8.73 0.34
N LEU A 335 11.06 -9.55 0.82
CA LEU A 335 10.93 -9.87 2.24
C LEU A 335 12.14 -10.66 2.73
N GLN A 336 12.63 -11.62 1.95
CA GLN A 336 13.84 -12.39 2.24
C GLN A 336 15.08 -11.48 2.38
N LYS A 337 15.27 -10.54 1.45
CA LYS A 337 16.37 -9.53 1.55
C LYS A 337 16.28 -8.70 2.85
N THR A 338 15.06 -8.39 3.32
CA THR A 338 14.86 -7.70 4.60
C THR A 338 15.28 -8.56 5.79
N LEU A 339 14.95 -9.88 5.76
CA LEU A 339 15.37 -10.84 6.77
C LEU A 339 16.90 -10.98 6.84
N GLU A 340 17.54 -11.17 5.69
CA GLU A 340 18.99 -11.27 5.56
C GLU A 340 19.68 -10.02 6.10
N ARG A 341 19.20 -8.85 5.71
CA ARG A 341 19.79 -7.59 6.16
C ARG A 341 19.67 -7.37 7.66
N ALA A 342 18.53 -7.72 8.26
CA ALA A 342 18.36 -7.66 9.71
C ALA A 342 19.32 -8.61 10.44
N ALA A 343 19.55 -9.82 9.92
CA ALA A 343 20.52 -10.77 10.46
C ALA A 343 21.95 -10.22 10.39
N GLU A 344 22.38 -9.71 9.22
CA GLU A 344 23.67 -9.09 9.02
C GLU A 344 23.94 -7.95 10.02
N ILE A 345 22.96 -7.07 10.23
CA ILE A 345 23.10 -5.94 11.15
C ILE A 345 23.26 -6.44 12.59
N ARG A 346 22.52 -7.48 13.00
CA ARG A 346 22.65 -8.09 14.34
C ARG A 346 24.05 -8.68 14.53
N GLU A 347 24.54 -9.45 13.56
CA GLU A 347 25.90 -10.01 13.60
C GLU A 347 26.98 -8.91 13.71
N MET A 348 26.82 -7.82 12.93
CA MET A 348 27.72 -6.68 13.04
C MET A 348 27.70 -6.03 14.43
N HIS A 349 26.52 -5.92 15.07
CA HIS A 349 26.41 -5.39 16.43
C HIS A 349 27.05 -6.31 17.45
N GLU A 350 26.82 -7.61 17.37
CA GLU A 350 27.43 -8.61 18.24
C GLU A 350 28.98 -8.63 18.09
N ALA A 351 29.47 -8.55 16.85
CA ALA A 351 30.90 -8.50 16.59
C ALA A 351 31.55 -7.22 17.16
N LYS A 352 30.83 -6.09 17.13
CA LYS A 352 31.30 -4.84 17.73
C LYS A 352 31.27 -4.87 19.25
N SER A 353 30.24 -5.48 19.86
CA SER A 353 30.12 -5.61 21.31
C SER A 353 31.15 -6.56 21.92
N LYS A 354 31.70 -7.49 21.12
CA LYS A 354 32.76 -8.44 21.52
C LYS A 354 34.18 -7.86 21.33
N LYS A 355 34.34 -6.66 20.75
CA LYS A 355 35.66 -6.01 20.71
C LYS A 355 35.99 -5.52 22.11
N PRO A 356 37.16 -5.93 22.69
CA PRO A 356 37.54 -5.48 24.03
C PRO A 356 37.64 -3.96 24.01
N ASN A 357 36.94 -3.36 24.96
CA ASN A 357 37.07 -1.94 25.24
C ASN A 357 38.37 -1.74 26.04
N ILE A 358 39.13 -0.69 25.80
CA ILE A 358 40.37 -0.38 26.52
C ILE A 358 40.15 -0.28 28.05
N PHE A 359 38.88 -0.25 28.48
CA PHE A 359 38.45 -0.13 29.88
C PHE A 359 37.80 -1.41 30.47
N ASP A 360 37.87 -2.57 29.74
CA ASP A 360 37.18 -3.82 30.14
C ASP A 360 37.83 -4.60 31.29
N ASP A 361 38.55 -3.94 32.19
CA ASP A 361 39.07 -4.56 33.43
C ASP A 361 38.13 -4.36 34.68
N HIS A 362 36.85 -3.97 34.44
CA HIS A 362 35.88 -3.87 35.55
C HIS A 362 34.54 -4.52 35.20
N ASP A 363 34.27 -5.65 35.88
CA ASP A 363 32.99 -6.38 35.94
C ASP A 363 31.79 -5.46 36.24
N ILE A 364 30.86 -5.38 35.32
CA ILE A 364 29.46 -5.03 35.63
C ILE A 364 28.52 -6.00 34.92
N SER A 365 28.02 -6.96 35.67
CA SER A 365 26.98 -7.91 35.26
C SER A 365 25.60 -7.25 35.16
N GLY A 366 24.87 -7.48 34.11
CA GLY A 366 23.43 -7.20 34.05
C GLY A 366 22.87 -7.01 32.65
N SER A 367 22.62 -8.06 31.93
CA SER A 367 21.80 -8.00 30.71
C SER A 367 20.54 -8.84 30.84
N ASN A 368 19.39 -8.20 30.86
CA ASN A 368 18.11 -8.86 30.76
C ASN A 368 17.77 -9.15 29.25
N SER A 369 17.78 -10.43 28.92
CA SER A 369 17.30 -10.89 27.63
C SER A 369 15.78 -11.06 27.64
N LEU A 370 15.06 -10.23 26.91
CA LEU A 370 13.64 -10.43 26.63
C LEU A 370 13.48 -11.56 25.62
N ARG A 371 13.10 -12.74 26.10
CA ARG A 371 12.65 -13.85 25.25
C ARG A 371 11.26 -13.54 24.70
N GLN A 372 11.16 -13.34 23.39
CA GLN A 372 9.88 -13.29 22.67
C GLN A 372 9.27 -14.70 22.61
N LYS A 373 8.05 -14.85 23.13
CA LYS A 373 7.22 -16.04 22.92
C LYS A 373 6.73 -16.09 21.47
N ALA A 374 6.93 -17.21 20.83
CA ALA A 374 6.34 -17.49 19.52
C ALA A 374 4.81 -17.60 19.63
N LEU A 375 4.11 -16.79 18.86
CA LEU A 375 2.65 -16.86 18.70
C LEU A 375 2.31 -18.05 17.79
N LYS A 376 1.32 -18.86 18.19
CA LYS A 376 0.74 -19.92 17.37
C LYS A 376 -0.24 -19.32 16.35
N PRO A 377 -0.36 -19.87 15.15
CA PRO A 377 -1.35 -19.41 14.19
C PRO A 377 -2.74 -19.92 14.60
N ASP A 378 -3.64 -18.99 14.92
CA ASP A 378 -5.06 -19.28 15.05
C ASP A 378 -5.78 -18.73 13.82
N THR A 379 -6.46 -19.65 13.13
CA THR A 379 -7.34 -19.35 11.98
C THR A 379 -8.61 -18.67 12.44
N PHE A 380 -9.11 -17.72 11.62
CA PHE A 380 -10.41 -17.10 11.83
C PHE A 380 -11.53 -18.14 11.71
N GLU A 381 -12.14 -18.54 12.81
CA GLU A 381 -13.45 -19.19 12.80
C GLU A 381 -14.55 -18.13 12.88
N ASP A 382 -15.59 -18.31 12.06
CA ASP A 382 -16.76 -17.45 11.99
C ASP A 382 -17.53 -17.46 13.32
N GLY A 383 -17.39 -16.41 14.11
CA GLY A 383 -18.15 -16.23 15.37
C GLY A 383 -17.66 -15.03 16.14
N ASN A 384 -18.53 -14.05 16.28
CA ASN A 384 -18.56 -12.92 17.22
C ASN A 384 -17.24 -12.61 17.97
N THR A 385 -16.21 -12.20 17.23
CA THR A 385 -14.92 -11.80 17.79
C THR A 385 -15.11 -10.48 18.57
N SER A 386 -14.67 -10.42 19.82
CA SER A 386 -14.65 -9.16 20.58
C SER A 386 -13.45 -8.31 20.17
N ASP A 387 -13.53 -6.99 20.39
CA ASP A 387 -12.39 -6.10 20.14
C ASP A 387 -11.18 -6.46 21.01
N ASP A 388 -11.42 -6.99 22.23
CA ASP A 388 -10.39 -7.50 23.14
C ASP A 388 -9.67 -8.74 22.56
N ASP A 389 -10.38 -9.60 21.82
CA ASP A 389 -9.76 -10.73 21.12
C ASP A 389 -8.83 -10.24 20.01
N ILE A 390 -9.23 -9.19 19.29
CA ILE A 390 -8.38 -8.57 18.27
C ILE A 390 -7.13 -7.96 18.94
N PHE A 391 -7.28 -7.18 19.99
CA PHE A 391 -6.16 -6.62 20.73
C PHE A 391 -5.21 -7.71 21.22
N SER A 392 -5.73 -8.81 21.79
CA SER A 392 -4.92 -9.93 22.24
C SER A 392 -4.09 -10.59 21.15
N ARG A 393 -4.66 -10.76 19.94
CA ARG A 393 -3.94 -11.32 18.77
C ARG A 393 -2.75 -10.45 18.34
N PHE A 394 -2.84 -9.15 18.54
CA PHE A 394 -1.75 -8.20 18.29
C PHE A 394 -0.83 -7.99 19.50
N GLY A 395 -1.03 -8.71 20.60
CA GLY A 395 -0.19 -8.69 21.79
C GLY A 395 -0.34 -7.42 22.63
N VAL A 396 -1.53 -6.87 22.73
CA VAL A 396 -1.87 -5.68 23.54
C VAL A 396 -3.12 -5.88 24.38
#